data_46cf632478e3159993376ae22e860494
#
_entry.id   46cf632478e3159993376ae22e860494
#
_cell.length_a   1.000
_cell.length_b   1.000
_cell.length_c   1.000
_cell.angle_alpha   90.00
_cell.angle_beta   90.00
_cell.angle_gamma   90.00
#
_symmetry.space_group_name_H-M   'P 1'
#
loop_
_entity.id
_entity.type
_entity.pdbx_description
1 polymer ?
#
loop_
_entity_poly.entity_id
_entity_poly.type
_entity_poly.pdbx_seq_one_letter_code
_entity_poly.pdbx_strand_id
1 'polypeptide(L)'
;MYTKYAEKQGWKLEVTHEVSGESGGYSQIEFMLSGESVYSKLKYESGAHRVQRVPETESAGRVHTSTATVLVMPEAEEIDVEIKDSDIRIDITRSSGAGGQCVNTTDSAVRVTHIPTNIVVYCQVERSQIKNKERALQILKTRLYDLKQREQDEKLGNERRNKIGTGDRAEKIRTYNYPQNRLTDHRINYTVMHLDKIMEGDLEDLINALIAEDERMRLEEHND
;
A
#
# COMPACT_ATOMS: atom_id res chain seq x y z
N MET A 1 -4.44 -21.26 -2.64
CA MET A 1 -2.98 -21.27 -2.90
C MET A 1 -2.23 -20.51 -1.80
N TYR A 2 -2.30 -19.19 -1.70
CA TYR A 2 -1.54 -18.42 -0.69
C TYR A 2 -1.85 -18.78 0.76
N THR A 3 -3.10 -19.06 1.11
CA THR A 3 -3.50 -19.53 2.44
C THR A 3 -2.75 -20.80 2.84
N LYS A 4 -2.73 -21.79 1.95
CA LYS A 4 -2.03 -23.06 2.19
C LYS A 4 -0.51 -22.89 2.21
N TYR A 5 0.03 -21.97 1.41
CA TYR A 5 1.43 -21.61 1.47
C TYR A 5 1.80 -20.96 2.81
N ALA A 6 0.98 -20.01 3.28
CA ALA A 6 1.16 -19.37 4.58
C ALA A 6 1.14 -20.38 5.73
N GLU A 7 0.22 -21.32 5.70
CA GLU A 7 0.16 -22.44 6.68
C GLU A 7 1.45 -23.27 6.69
N LYS A 8 1.97 -23.61 5.50
CA LYS A 8 3.24 -24.35 5.38
C LYS A 8 4.44 -23.58 5.91
N GLN A 9 4.46 -22.26 5.74
CA GLN A 9 5.51 -21.39 6.25
C GLN A 9 5.35 -21.03 7.74
N GLY A 10 4.24 -21.41 8.37
CA GLY A 10 3.93 -21.07 9.76
C GLY A 10 3.55 -19.58 9.93
N TRP A 11 3.11 -18.92 8.87
CA TRP A 11 2.67 -17.53 8.93
C TRP A 11 1.23 -17.44 9.41
N LYS A 12 0.92 -16.36 10.13
CA LYS A 12 -0.45 -16.04 10.51
C LYS A 12 -1.13 -15.33 9.34
N LEU A 13 -2.32 -15.80 8.97
CA LEU A 13 -3.15 -15.17 7.96
C LEU A 13 -4.42 -14.62 8.62
N GLU A 14 -4.77 -13.39 8.31
CA GLU A 14 -5.99 -12.72 8.77
C GLU A 14 -6.68 -12.05 7.57
N VAL A 15 -7.91 -12.46 7.27
CA VAL A 15 -8.71 -11.85 6.20
C VAL A 15 -9.25 -10.52 6.71
N THR A 16 -8.91 -9.43 6.03
CA THR A 16 -9.31 -8.07 6.40
C THR A 16 -10.52 -7.59 5.63
N HIS A 17 -10.64 -8.00 4.38
CA HIS A 17 -11.78 -7.62 3.53
C HIS A 17 -12.06 -8.69 2.49
N GLU A 18 -13.35 -8.95 2.23
CA GLU A 18 -13.79 -9.87 1.17
C GLU A 18 -15.04 -9.35 0.48
N VAL A 19 -15.09 -9.50 -0.84
CA VAL A 19 -16.24 -9.20 -1.65
C VAL A 19 -16.58 -10.44 -2.47
N SER A 20 -17.76 -11.00 -2.23
CA SER A 20 -18.24 -12.18 -2.95
C SER A 20 -18.51 -11.87 -4.42
N GLY A 21 -18.22 -12.82 -5.29
CA GLY A 21 -18.56 -12.75 -6.71
C GLY A 21 -20.00 -13.23 -7.00
N GLU A 22 -20.61 -12.74 -8.07
CA GLU A 22 -21.98 -13.10 -8.46
C GLU A 22 -22.16 -14.60 -8.77
N SER A 23 -21.12 -15.26 -9.26
CA SER A 23 -21.13 -16.69 -9.66
C SER A 23 -20.46 -17.61 -8.63
N GLY A 24 -20.33 -17.17 -7.38
CA GLY A 24 -19.54 -17.83 -6.35
C GLY A 24 -18.06 -17.41 -6.38
N GLY A 25 -17.34 -17.70 -5.29
CA GLY A 25 -15.97 -17.22 -5.11
C GLY A 25 -15.91 -15.75 -4.71
N TYR A 26 -14.79 -15.10 -4.98
CA TYR A 26 -14.52 -13.71 -4.58
C TYR A 26 -14.26 -12.85 -5.81
N SER A 27 -14.86 -11.64 -5.86
CA SER A 27 -14.45 -10.58 -6.78
C SER A 27 -13.20 -9.84 -6.24
N GLN A 28 -13.09 -9.72 -4.91
CA GLN A 28 -11.94 -9.15 -4.23
C GLN A 28 -11.76 -9.85 -2.88
N ILE A 29 -10.53 -10.10 -2.52
CA ILE A 29 -10.16 -10.59 -1.19
C ILE A 29 -8.85 -9.91 -0.75
N GLU A 30 -8.86 -9.40 0.48
CA GLU A 30 -7.70 -8.80 1.11
C GLU A 30 -7.40 -9.55 2.41
N PHE A 31 -6.13 -9.84 2.63
CA PHE A 31 -5.68 -10.50 3.85
C PHE A 31 -4.29 -10.01 4.25
N MET A 32 -4.07 -10.00 5.54
CA MET A 32 -2.78 -9.69 6.14
C MET A 32 -2.03 -10.98 6.44
N LEU A 33 -0.76 -11.00 6.13
CA LEU A 33 0.16 -12.10 6.46
C LEU A 33 1.24 -11.59 7.41
N SER A 34 1.37 -12.25 8.54
CA SER A 34 2.36 -11.91 9.57
C SER A 34 3.28 -13.10 9.82
N GLY A 35 4.58 -12.88 9.77
CA GLY A 35 5.60 -13.90 9.97
C GLY A 35 6.97 -13.43 9.49
N GLU A 36 7.95 -14.32 9.56
CA GLU A 36 9.31 -14.03 9.14
C GLU A 36 9.41 -14.03 7.61
N SER A 37 10.06 -13.00 7.06
CA SER A 37 10.39 -12.89 5.62
C SER A 37 9.19 -12.94 4.66
N VAL A 38 7.97 -12.62 5.12
CA VAL A 38 6.73 -12.69 4.30
C VAL A 38 6.86 -11.82 3.05
N TYR A 39 7.20 -10.54 3.22
CA TYR A 39 7.28 -9.62 2.09
C TYR A 39 8.42 -9.95 1.14
N SER A 40 9.58 -10.37 1.62
CA SER A 40 10.73 -10.74 0.78
C SER A 40 10.42 -11.92 -0.15
N LYS A 41 9.59 -12.87 0.29
CA LYS A 41 9.14 -14.02 -0.50
C LYS A 41 7.99 -13.65 -1.44
N LEU A 42 7.00 -12.90 -0.97
CA LEU A 42 5.76 -12.67 -1.73
C LEU A 42 5.77 -11.41 -2.61
N LYS A 43 6.75 -10.50 -2.48
CA LYS A 43 6.83 -9.29 -3.32
C LYS A 43 6.79 -9.57 -4.83
N TYR A 44 7.25 -10.74 -5.25
CA TYR A 44 7.26 -11.20 -6.64
C TYR A 44 5.89 -11.67 -7.15
N GLU A 45 4.92 -11.81 -6.28
CA GLU A 45 3.56 -12.24 -6.65
C GLU A 45 2.70 -11.09 -7.20
N SER A 46 3.14 -9.84 -7.05
CA SER A 46 2.41 -8.68 -7.56
C SER A 46 2.39 -8.64 -9.08
N GLY A 47 1.21 -8.50 -9.68
CA GLY A 47 1.00 -8.39 -11.12
C GLY A 47 -0.25 -9.08 -11.63
N ALA A 48 -0.37 -9.20 -12.95
CA ALA A 48 -1.49 -9.86 -13.62
C ALA A 48 -1.24 -11.36 -13.79
N HIS A 49 -2.11 -12.18 -13.22
CA HIS A 49 -2.08 -13.65 -13.29
C HIS A 49 -3.16 -14.14 -14.25
N ARG A 50 -2.74 -14.78 -15.33
CA ARG A 50 -3.65 -15.35 -16.33
C ARG A 50 -4.03 -16.79 -15.95
N VAL A 51 -5.34 -17.04 -15.90
CA VAL A 51 -5.90 -18.36 -15.59
C VAL A 51 -6.62 -18.92 -16.82
N GLN A 52 -6.26 -20.12 -17.22
CA GLN A 52 -6.87 -20.89 -18.32
C GLN A 52 -7.52 -22.14 -17.74
N ARG A 53 -8.85 -22.18 -17.73
CA ARG A 53 -9.64 -23.32 -17.24
C ARG A 53 -10.91 -23.49 -18.06
N VAL A 54 -11.51 -24.66 -17.99
CA VAL A 54 -12.88 -24.89 -18.45
C VAL A 54 -13.80 -24.59 -17.26
N PRO A 55 -14.66 -23.54 -17.32
CA PRO A 55 -15.62 -23.25 -16.26
C PRO A 55 -16.65 -24.36 -16.12
N GLU A 56 -17.21 -24.56 -14.94
CA GLU A 56 -18.30 -25.52 -14.70
C GLU A 56 -19.58 -25.18 -15.51
N THR A 57 -19.76 -23.90 -15.85
CA THR A 57 -20.88 -23.39 -16.67
C THR A 57 -20.68 -23.61 -18.17
N GLU A 58 -19.52 -24.09 -18.62
CA GLU A 58 -19.20 -24.29 -20.04
C GLU A 58 -19.55 -25.71 -20.49
N SER A 59 -20.63 -25.84 -21.28
CA SER A 59 -21.14 -27.12 -21.76
C SER A 59 -20.34 -27.71 -22.93
N ALA A 60 -19.62 -26.87 -23.71
CA ALA A 60 -18.89 -27.28 -24.89
C ALA A 60 -17.39 -27.60 -24.61
N GLY A 61 -16.97 -27.59 -23.34
CA GLY A 61 -15.60 -27.92 -22.96
C GLY A 61 -14.55 -26.91 -23.42
N ARG A 62 -14.95 -25.69 -23.80
CA ARG A 62 -14.03 -24.64 -24.24
C ARG A 62 -13.21 -24.09 -23.08
N VAL A 63 -11.92 -23.87 -23.33
CA VAL A 63 -11.01 -23.24 -22.36
C VAL A 63 -11.27 -21.75 -22.35
N HIS A 64 -11.67 -21.21 -21.18
CA HIS A 64 -11.79 -19.77 -20.96
C HIS A 64 -10.52 -19.24 -20.34
N THR A 65 -10.21 -17.99 -20.67
CA THR A 65 -9.09 -17.26 -20.11
C THR A 65 -9.60 -16.11 -19.27
N SER A 66 -9.23 -16.08 -18.00
CA SER A 66 -9.48 -14.97 -17.08
C SER A 66 -8.17 -14.41 -16.53
N THR A 67 -8.24 -13.21 -16.00
CA THR A 67 -7.09 -12.55 -15.34
C THR A 67 -7.48 -12.24 -13.90
N ALA A 68 -6.59 -12.57 -12.98
CA ALA A 68 -6.68 -12.16 -11.59
C ALA A 68 -5.47 -11.26 -11.30
N THR A 69 -5.70 -10.13 -10.67
CA THR A 69 -4.62 -9.22 -10.27
C THR A 69 -4.25 -9.47 -8.83
N VAL A 70 -2.97 -9.63 -8.56
CA VAL A 70 -2.41 -9.80 -7.22
C VAL A 70 -1.60 -8.56 -6.87
N LEU A 71 -1.77 -8.04 -5.67
CA LEU A 71 -1.00 -6.93 -5.14
C LEU A 71 -0.45 -7.30 -3.78
N VAL A 72 0.86 -7.24 -3.63
CA VAL A 72 1.57 -7.44 -2.36
C VAL A 72 2.21 -6.12 -1.96
N MET A 73 1.84 -5.62 -0.79
CA MET A 73 2.37 -4.38 -0.21
C MET A 73 2.90 -4.67 1.19
N PRO A 74 3.97 -4.01 1.63
CA PRO A 74 4.33 -4.02 3.04
C PRO A 74 3.25 -3.28 3.84
N GLU A 75 3.12 -3.62 5.13
CA GLU A 75 2.29 -2.83 6.04
C GLU A 75 2.81 -1.40 6.10
N ALA A 76 1.89 -0.44 6.04
CA ALA A 76 2.25 0.97 6.13
C ALA A 76 2.73 1.31 7.54
N GLU A 77 3.85 2.00 7.64
CA GLU A 77 4.35 2.51 8.93
C GLU A 77 3.41 3.58 9.47
N GLU A 78 3.23 3.59 10.79
CA GLU A 78 2.48 4.66 11.47
C GLU A 78 3.16 6.01 11.26
N ILE A 79 2.35 7.02 10.91
CA ILE A 79 2.85 8.37 10.70
C ILE A 79 2.99 9.05 12.07
N ASP A 80 4.21 9.26 12.50
CA ASP A 80 4.49 10.14 13.62
C ASP A 80 4.90 11.53 13.15
N VAL A 81 4.30 12.57 13.79
CA VAL A 81 4.58 13.97 13.52
C VAL A 81 5.17 14.60 14.77
N GLU A 82 6.49 14.65 14.81
CA GLU A 82 7.23 15.47 15.75
C GLU A 82 7.41 16.88 15.20
N ILE A 83 7.04 17.88 15.98
CA ILE A 83 7.26 19.30 15.67
C ILE A 83 8.41 19.78 16.57
N LYS A 84 9.54 20.11 15.97
CA LYS A 84 10.68 20.68 16.70
C LYS A 84 10.49 22.18 16.86
N ASP A 85 10.85 22.73 18.00
CA ASP A 85 10.76 24.16 18.27
C ASP A 85 11.61 24.99 17.29
N SER A 86 12.69 24.42 16.73
CA SER A 86 13.52 25.05 15.70
C SER A 86 12.79 25.25 14.36
N ASP A 87 11.77 24.42 14.09
CA ASP A 87 11.08 24.37 12.81
C ASP A 87 9.83 25.26 12.79
N ILE A 88 9.53 25.91 13.91
CA ILE A 88 8.38 26.79 14.05
C ILE A 88 8.82 28.24 14.31
N ARG A 89 8.13 29.16 13.67
CA ARG A 89 8.18 30.58 13.97
C ARG A 89 6.85 31.01 14.52
N ILE A 90 6.86 31.68 15.67
CA ILE A 90 5.66 32.16 16.33
C ILE A 90 5.69 33.71 16.30
N ASP A 91 4.72 34.29 15.60
CA ASP A 91 4.49 35.73 15.55
C ASP A 91 3.23 36.05 16.37
N ILE A 92 3.34 37.04 17.25
CA ILE A 92 2.25 37.50 18.08
C ILE A 92 1.71 38.77 17.45
N THR A 93 0.41 38.84 17.25
CA THR A 93 -0.25 40.00 16.61
C THR A 93 -1.53 40.39 17.34
N ARG A 94 -2.03 41.55 17.03
CA ARG A 94 -3.35 42.00 17.52
C ARG A 94 -4.43 41.19 16.84
N SER A 95 -5.47 40.87 17.63
CA SER A 95 -6.67 40.25 17.06
C SER A 95 -7.40 41.29 16.20
N SER A 96 -7.94 40.85 15.06
CA SER A 96 -8.77 41.67 14.19
C SER A 96 -10.24 41.26 14.31
N GLY A 97 -11.14 42.22 14.43
CA GLY A 97 -12.58 41.95 14.48
C GLY A 97 -13.37 43.02 15.23
N ALA A 98 -14.71 42.96 15.16
CA ALA A 98 -15.59 43.80 15.92
C ALA A 98 -15.50 43.44 17.40
N GLY A 99 -14.93 44.30 18.23
CA GLY A 99 -14.77 44.09 19.67
C GLY A 99 -14.42 45.38 20.40
N GLY A 100 -14.57 45.36 21.73
CA GLY A 100 -14.27 46.48 22.61
C GLY A 100 -12.77 46.70 22.84
N GLN A 101 -12.41 47.53 23.86
CA GLN A 101 -11.02 47.91 24.14
C GLN A 101 -10.01 46.76 24.27
N CYS A 102 -10.43 45.58 24.71
CA CYS A 102 -9.54 44.43 24.88
C CYS A 102 -9.01 43.87 23.54
N VAL A 103 -9.82 43.86 22.48
CA VAL A 103 -9.44 43.40 21.14
C VAL A 103 -8.45 44.34 20.47
N ASN A 104 -8.56 45.64 20.74
CA ASN A 104 -7.75 46.66 20.11
C ASN A 104 -6.43 46.98 20.85
N THR A 105 -6.32 46.56 22.12
CA THR A 105 -5.15 46.89 22.96
C THR A 105 -4.26 45.69 23.30
N THR A 106 -4.76 44.44 23.21
CA THR A 106 -4.01 43.27 23.67
C THR A 106 -3.56 42.43 22.49
N ASP A 107 -2.26 42.10 22.41
CA ASP A 107 -1.70 41.21 21.41
C ASP A 107 -2.01 39.74 21.78
N SER A 108 -3.25 39.32 21.52
CA SER A 108 -3.74 37.98 21.88
C SER A 108 -3.75 36.96 20.72
N ALA A 109 -3.69 37.45 19.48
CA ALA A 109 -3.64 36.57 18.31
C ALA A 109 -2.23 35.98 18.07
N VAL A 110 -2.20 34.72 17.71
CA VAL A 110 -0.95 33.99 17.48
C VAL A 110 -0.96 33.42 16.07
N ARG A 111 0.12 33.66 15.35
CA ARG A 111 0.43 33.09 14.05
C ARG A 111 1.61 32.16 14.19
N VAL A 112 1.42 30.89 13.91
CA VAL A 112 2.46 29.88 13.91
C VAL A 112 2.77 29.50 12.47
N THR A 113 4.03 29.59 12.09
CA THR A 113 4.52 29.20 10.76
C THR A 113 5.48 28.03 10.91
N HIS A 114 5.21 26.94 10.23
CA HIS A 114 6.13 25.82 10.12
C HIS A 114 7.10 26.08 8.96
N ILE A 115 8.36 26.30 9.26
CA ILE A 115 9.38 26.78 8.31
C ILE A 115 9.58 25.80 7.15
N PRO A 116 9.75 24.46 7.37
CA PRO A 116 10.03 23.54 6.28
C PRO A 116 8.90 23.41 5.25
N THR A 117 7.63 23.47 5.71
CA THR A 117 6.45 23.28 4.83
C THR A 117 5.75 24.58 4.47
N ASN A 118 6.15 25.72 5.06
CA ASN A 118 5.48 27.01 4.94
C ASN A 118 3.98 27.01 5.34
N ILE A 119 3.55 26.01 6.11
CA ILE A 119 2.19 25.97 6.64
C ILE A 119 2.04 27.04 7.71
N VAL A 120 1.04 27.90 7.53
CA VAL A 120 0.71 28.97 8.46
C VAL A 120 -0.62 28.69 9.13
N VAL A 121 -0.64 28.80 10.45
CA VAL A 121 -1.84 28.69 11.28
C VAL A 121 -2.01 29.99 12.05
N TYR A 122 -3.18 30.59 11.94
CA TYR A 122 -3.54 31.78 12.68
C TYR A 122 -4.65 31.42 13.66
N CYS A 123 -4.52 31.82 14.93
CA CYS A 123 -5.50 31.57 15.98
C CYS A 123 -5.73 32.86 16.81
N GLN A 124 -7.00 33.28 16.89
CA GLN A 124 -7.43 34.42 17.66
C GLN A 124 -8.76 34.19 18.42
N VAL A 125 -9.07 32.92 18.68
CA VAL A 125 -10.39 32.52 19.22
C VAL A 125 -10.53 32.87 20.70
N GLU A 126 -9.44 32.71 21.44
CA GLU A 126 -9.41 32.93 22.87
C GLU A 126 -8.87 34.33 23.23
N ARG A 127 -9.26 34.84 24.40
CA ARG A 127 -8.69 36.09 24.94
C ARG A 127 -7.24 35.90 25.45
N SER A 128 -6.83 34.68 25.72
CA SER A 128 -5.51 34.33 26.22
C SER A 128 -4.57 33.95 25.08
N GLN A 129 -3.45 34.67 24.96
CA GLN A 129 -2.38 34.37 24.02
C GLN A 129 -1.85 32.97 24.18
N ILE A 130 -1.67 32.48 25.43
CA ILE A 130 -1.15 31.12 25.71
C ILE A 130 -2.10 30.08 25.13
N LYS A 131 -3.41 30.21 25.36
CA LYS A 131 -4.41 29.28 24.80
C LYS A 131 -4.46 29.32 23.28
N ASN A 132 -4.32 30.50 22.66
CA ASN A 132 -4.25 30.64 21.22
C ASN A 132 -2.99 29.97 20.65
N LYS A 133 -1.85 30.07 21.34
CA LYS A 133 -0.61 29.39 20.97
C LYS A 133 -0.78 27.86 21.00
N GLU A 134 -1.28 27.31 22.10
CA GLU A 134 -1.53 25.87 22.25
C GLU A 134 -2.47 25.36 21.15
N ARG A 135 -3.56 26.06 20.90
CA ARG A 135 -4.54 25.72 19.87
C ARG A 135 -3.95 25.81 18.46
N ALA A 136 -3.15 26.85 18.18
CA ALA A 136 -2.47 26.99 16.90
C ALA A 136 -1.47 25.83 16.65
N LEU A 137 -0.71 25.41 17.67
CA LEU A 137 0.19 24.27 17.58
C LEU A 137 -0.57 22.96 17.36
N GLN A 138 -1.70 22.77 18.03
CA GLN A 138 -2.54 21.59 17.81
C GLN A 138 -3.09 21.52 16.38
N ILE A 139 -3.58 22.65 15.85
CA ILE A 139 -4.06 22.75 14.46
C ILE A 139 -2.90 22.51 13.48
N LEU A 140 -1.71 23.05 13.78
CA LEU A 140 -0.53 22.80 12.96
C LEU A 140 -0.16 21.33 12.91
N LYS A 141 -0.17 20.65 14.08
CA LYS A 141 0.11 19.18 14.15
C LYS A 141 -0.87 18.40 13.29
N THR A 142 -2.15 18.71 13.36
CA THR A 142 -3.18 18.05 12.52
C THR A 142 -2.91 18.28 11.03
N ARG A 143 -2.61 19.52 10.62
CA ARG A 143 -2.33 19.83 9.20
C ARG A 143 -1.07 19.15 8.68
N LEU A 144 -0.03 19.03 9.50
CA LEU A 144 1.20 18.30 9.15
C LEU A 144 0.96 16.80 9.05
N TYR A 145 0.13 16.25 9.94
CA TYR A 145 -0.31 14.86 9.86
C TYR A 145 -1.05 14.59 8.53
N ASP A 146 -2.05 15.42 8.22
CA ASP A 146 -2.82 15.31 6.97
C ASP A 146 -1.93 15.42 5.72
N LEU A 147 -0.90 16.29 5.75
CA LEU A 147 0.05 16.41 4.65
C LEU A 147 0.87 15.12 4.47
N LYS A 148 1.47 14.63 5.56
CA LYS A 148 2.25 13.38 5.52
C LYS A 148 1.40 12.18 5.11
N GLN A 149 0.16 12.12 5.59
CA GLN A 149 -0.80 11.08 5.19
C GLN A 149 -1.04 11.09 3.68
N ARG A 150 -1.30 12.26 3.10
CA ARG A 150 -1.50 12.40 1.65
C ARG A 150 -0.27 12.00 0.86
N GLU A 151 0.93 12.42 1.29
CA GLU A 151 2.19 12.03 0.65
C GLU A 151 2.40 10.51 0.68
N GLN A 152 2.06 9.87 1.79
CA GLN A 152 2.13 8.41 1.92
C GLN A 152 1.10 7.73 1.01
N ASP A 153 -0.14 8.20 0.99
CA ASP A 153 -1.20 7.68 0.14
C ASP A 153 -0.88 7.81 -1.35
N GLU A 154 -0.28 8.94 -1.77
CA GLU A 154 0.19 9.14 -3.14
C GLU A 154 1.33 8.19 -3.51
N LYS A 155 2.31 8.00 -2.63
CA LYS A 155 3.39 7.03 -2.84
C LYS A 155 2.85 5.61 -2.99
N LEU A 156 2.00 5.19 -2.04
CA LEU A 156 1.35 3.87 -2.08
C LEU A 156 0.48 3.70 -3.34
N GLY A 157 -0.25 4.75 -3.74
CA GLY A 157 -1.06 4.75 -4.95
C GLY A 157 -0.23 4.57 -6.23
N ASN A 158 0.92 5.24 -6.31
CA ASN A 158 1.85 5.11 -7.43
C ASN A 158 2.52 3.73 -7.45
N GLU A 159 2.95 3.22 -6.30
CA GLU A 159 3.50 1.87 -6.20
C GLU A 159 2.47 0.81 -6.60
N ARG A 160 1.21 0.95 -6.19
CA ARG A 160 0.11 0.08 -6.63
C ARG A 160 -0.01 0.06 -8.14
N ARG A 161 -0.07 1.23 -8.78
CA ARG A 161 -0.18 1.34 -10.24
C ARG A 161 1.00 0.70 -10.95
N ASN A 162 2.22 0.93 -10.47
CA ASN A 162 3.43 0.37 -11.06
C ASN A 162 3.49 -1.17 -10.93
N LYS A 163 3.01 -1.73 -9.81
CA LYS A 163 3.02 -3.18 -9.57
C LYS A 163 1.93 -3.93 -10.32
N ILE A 164 0.77 -3.31 -10.53
CA ILE A 164 -0.39 -3.96 -11.16
C ILE A 164 -0.41 -3.71 -12.67
N GLY A 165 0.15 -2.60 -13.13
CA GLY A 165 0.00 -2.13 -14.51
C GLY A 165 -1.46 -1.85 -14.85
N THR A 166 -1.90 -2.14 -16.07
CA THR A 166 -3.29 -2.02 -16.50
C THR A 166 -4.14 -3.25 -16.17
N GLY A 167 -3.52 -4.36 -15.73
CA GLY A 167 -4.19 -5.64 -15.53
C GLY A 167 -4.61 -6.33 -16.83
N ASP A 168 -4.12 -5.85 -17.98
CA ASP A 168 -4.42 -6.45 -19.27
C ASP A 168 -3.80 -7.85 -19.41
N ARG A 169 -4.45 -8.69 -20.23
CA ARG A 169 -3.96 -10.04 -20.55
C ARG A 169 -2.56 -10.04 -21.16
N ALA A 170 -2.15 -8.94 -21.78
CA ALA A 170 -0.82 -8.78 -22.36
C ALA A 170 0.29 -8.64 -21.29
N GLU A 171 -0.02 -8.02 -20.16
CA GLU A 171 0.91 -7.74 -19.05
C GLU A 171 1.06 -8.90 -18.06
N LYS A 172 0.56 -10.09 -18.43
CA LYS A 172 0.64 -11.26 -17.56
C LYS A 172 2.08 -11.59 -17.13
N ILE A 173 2.28 -11.69 -15.83
CA ILE A 173 3.53 -12.21 -15.27
C ILE A 173 3.53 -13.74 -15.23
N ARG A 174 2.34 -14.35 -15.05
CA ARG A 174 2.22 -15.80 -14.85
C ARG A 174 0.97 -16.35 -15.52
N THR A 175 1.04 -17.61 -15.97
CA THR A 175 -0.09 -18.35 -16.55
C THR A 175 -0.31 -19.65 -15.80
N TYR A 176 -1.54 -19.86 -15.34
CA TYR A 176 -2.04 -21.10 -14.75
C TYR A 176 -2.89 -21.84 -15.78
N ASN A 177 -2.38 -22.93 -16.30
CA ASN A 177 -3.04 -23.74 -17.32
C ASN A 177 -3.58 -25.04 -16.70
N TYR A 178 -4.85 -25.05 -16.34
CA TYR A 178 -5.51 -26.20 -15.70
C TYR A 178 -5.60 -27.42 -16.62
N PRO A 179 -6.01 -27.29 -17.90
CA PRO A 179 -6.05 -28.43 -18.81
C PRO A 179 -4.71 -29.15 -18.98
N GLN A 180 -3.60 -28.42 -18.90
CA GLN A 180 -2.25 -28.99 -19.03
C GLN A 180 -1.57 -29.24 -17.67
N ASN A 181 -2.26 -29.00 -16.56
CA ASN A 181 -1.72 -29.08 -15.19
C ASN A 181 -0.36 -28.40 -15.04
N ARG A 182 -0.22 -27.17 -15.60
CA ARG A 182 1.04 -26.46 -15.77
C ARG A 182 0.93 -25.01 -15.32
N LEU A 183 1.97 -24.53 -14.65
CA LEU A 183 2.19 -23.10 -14.37
C LEU A 183 3.43 -22.62 -15.12
N THR A 184 3.36 -21.44 -15.70
CA THR A 184 4.50 -20.79 -16.37
C THR A 184 4.64 -19.35 -15.84
N ASP A 185 5.80 -19.02 -15.29
CA ASP A 185 6.19 -17.64 -14.99
C ASP A 185 6.94 -17.07 -16.20
N HIS A 186 6.39 -16.00 -16.78
CA HIS A 186 6.90 -15.44 -18.03
C HIS A 186 8.12 -14.52 -17.84
N ARG A 187 8.35 -14.06 -16.61
CA ARG A 187 9.49 -13.16 -16.30
C ARG A 187 10.82 -13.89 -16.42
N ILE A 188 10.84 -15.15 -15.98
CA ILE A 188 12.03 -15.98 -15.94
C ILE A 188 11.91 -17.21 -16.85
N ASN A 189 10.83 -17.29 -17.66
CA ASN A 189 10.49 -18.43 -18.51
C ASN A 189 10.50 -19.78 -17.76
N TYR A 190 10.15 -19.74 -16.47
CA TYR A 190 10.14 -20.93 -15.61
C TYR A 190 8.80 -21.65 -15.70
N THR A 191 8.83 -22.93 -16.00
CA THR A 191 7.64 -23.77 -16.15
C THR A 191 7.67 -24.89 -15.13
N VAL A 192 6.58 -25.01 -14.36
CA VAL A 192 6.38 -26.08 -13.38
C VAL A 192 5.17 -26.92 -13.79
N MET A 193 5.34 -28.23 -13.77
CA MET A 193 4.24 -29.19 -13.90
C MET A 193 3.62 -29.43 -12.52
N HIS A 194 2.42 -30.02 -12.49
CA HIS A 194 1.66 -30.26 -11.26
C HIS A 194 1.11 -28.99 -10.61
N LEU A 195 0.33 -28.22 -11.40
CA LEU A 195 -0.40 -27.04 -10.92
C LEU A 195 -1.27 -27.34 -9.69
N ASP A 196 -1.81 -28.56 -9.59
CA ASP A 196 -2.54 -29.07 -8.44
C ASP A 196 -1.74 -28.93 -7.14
N LYS A 197 -0.46 -29.31 -7.13
CA LYS A 197 0.43 -29.16 -5.96
C LYS A 197 0.68 -27.70 -5.62
N ILE A 198 0.84 -26.86 -6.64
CA ILE A 198 1.02 -25.41 -6.46
C ILE A 198 -0.21 -24.80 -5.79
N MET A 199 -1.41 -25.21 -6.21
CA MET A 199 -2.66 -24.77 -5.59
C MET A 199 -2.79 -25.27 -4.13
N GLU A 200 -2.11 -26.36 -3.78
CA GLU A 200 -1.95 -26.85 -2.39
C GLU A 200 -0.83 -26.13 -1.61
N GLY A 201 -0.30 -25.02 -2.15
CA GLY A 201 0.70 -24.19 -1.50
C GLY A 201 2.15 -24.64 -1.68
N ASP A 202 2.46 -25.33 -2.77
CA ASP A 202 3.84 -25.75 -3.10
C ASP A 202 4.50 -24.72 -4.03
N LEU A 203 4.79 -23.53 -3.47
CA LEU A 203 5.32 -22.37 -4.20
C LEU A 203 6.82 -22.14 -3.99
N GLU A 204 7.46 -22.87 -3.09
CA GLU A 204 8.82 -22.59 -2.63
C GLU A 204 9.84 -22.58 -3.76
N ASP A 205 9.81 -23.60 -4.64
CA ASP A 205 10.75 -23.69 -5.75
C ASP A 205 10.60 -22.53 -6.74
N LEU A 206 9.36 -22.12 -7.01
CA LEU A 206 9.08 -20.98 -7.89
C LEU A 206 9.56 -19.67 -7.28
N ILE A 207 9.29 -19.47 -5.99
CA ILE A 207 9.72 -18.26 -5.27
C ILE A 207 11.24 -18.19 -5.22
N ASN A 208 11.91 -19.31 -4.91
CA ASN A 208 13.37 -19.38 -4.88
C ASN A 208 13.99 -19.08 -6.25
N ALA A 209 13.38 -19.57 -7.33
CA ALA A 209 13.82 -19.25 -8.69
C ALA A 209 13.70 -17.75 -9.01
N LEU A 210 12.63 -17.09 -8.54
CA LEU A 210 12.43 -15.66 -8.71
C LEU A 210 13.41 -14.83 -7.86
N ILE A 211 13.70 -15.27 -6.64
CA ILE A 211 14.70 -14.64 -5.77
C ILE A 211 16.09 -14.72 -6.42
N ALA A 212 16.49 -15.89 -6.89
CA ALA A 212 17.79 -16.09 -7.52
C ALA A 212 17.96 -15.20 -8.76
N GLU A 213 16.92 -15.05 -9.57
CA GLU A 213 16.95 -14.19 -10.75
C GLU A 213 17.01 -12.69 -10.37
N ASP A 214 16.28 -12.26 -9.36
CA ASP A 214 16.35 -10.88 -8.84
C ASP A 214 17.75 -10.57 -8.31
N GLU A 215 18.37 -11.49 -7.59
CA GLU A 215 19.75 -11.35 -7.10
C GLU A 215 20.76 -11.29 -8.27
N ARG A 216 20.57 -12.11 -9.29
CA ARG A 216 21.42 -12.09 -10.48
C ARG A 216 21.35 -10.74 -11.19
N MET A 217 20.15 -10.24 -11.45
CA MET A 217 19.96 -8.94 -12.10
C MET A 217 20.59 -7.79 -11.31
N ARG A 218 20.45 -7.78 -10.00
CA ARG A 218 21.08 -6.76 -9.13
C ARG A 218 22.60 -6.80 -9.16
N LEU A 219 23.19 -7.99 -9.25
CA LEU A 219 24.64 -8.14 -9.36
C LEU A 219 25.15 -7.64 -10.72
N GLU A 220 24.39 -7.84 -11.80
CA GLU A 220 24.70 -7.34 -13.14
C GLU A 220 24.64 -5.78 -13.17
N GLU A 221 23.59 -5.17 -12.59
CA GLU A 221 23.47 -3.71 -12.48
C GLU A 221 24.57 -3.03 -11.63
N HIS A 222 25.20 -3.74 -10.71
CA HIS A 222 26.29 -3.20 -9.89
C HIS A 222 27.69 -3.34 -10.56
N ASN A 223 27.78 -4.11 -11.65
CA ASN A 223 29.03 -4.33 -12.38
C ASN A 223 29.18 -3.48 -13.64
N ASP A 224 28.12 -2.75 -14.02
CA ASP A 224 28.08 -1.75 -15.09
C ASP A 224 28.23 -0.31 -14.51
#